data_eb296238d532763c97e8211de8ebb61f
#
_entry.id   eb296238d532763c97e8211de8ebb61f
#
_cell.length_a   1.000
_cell.length_b   1.000
_cell.length_c   1.000
_cell.angle_alpha   90.00
_cell.angle_beta   90.00
_cell.angle_gamma   90.00
#
_symmetry.space_group_name_H-M   'P 1'
#
loop_
_entity.id
_entity.type
_entity.pdbx_description
1 polymer ?
#
loop_
_entity_poly.entity_id
_entity_poly.type
_entity_poly.pdbx_seq_one_letter_code
_entity_poly.pdbx_strand_id
1 'polypeptide(L)'
;MNPILIVLPILTLLMFDLGLTLQPADFLLFRRRPRAVAVGLVGQIVVLPAVAFALGMAFALPPVFFVGLVLIACSPGGSSSNIFSKLAGGDVALSVTLTALSSVITLLTIPPIMQLAVGVSGAEASDIHLPVGRLFVQNLLLMLLPIALGVFVRLRFARAAAAIDRVLSRVAFPALILLAVLFFIQHRATIMAHFTGLGACITAMILTAILAGAALSRLMHLERRETRTIVIEVGMQNAAQAIAVASSPLIFHNDIMAIPAILYALLMNVILLLYVAAVKRRG
;
A
#
# COMPACT_ATOMS: atom_id res chain seq x y z
N MET A 1 -5.88 22.85 9.77
CA MET A 1 -6.78 21.71 9.98
C MET A 1 -5.89 20.50 10.25
N ASN A 2 -6.13 19.75 11.30
CA ASN A 2 -5.25 18.61 11.61
C ASN A 2 -5.49 17.50 10.57
N PRO A 3 -4.50 17.17 9.71
CA PRO A 3 -4.68 16.22 8.59
C PRO A 3 -5.18 14.86 9.04
N ILE A 4 -4.83 14.47 10.25
CA ILE A 4 -5.17 13.16 10.81
C ILE A 4 -6.68 12.96 10.98
N LEU A 5 -7.43 14.05 11.22
CA LEU A 5 -8.90 14.00 11.34
C LEU A 5 -9.58 13.64 10.01
N ILE A 6 -8.86 13.79 8.89
CA ILE A 6 -9.34 13.41 7.55
C ILE A 6 -8.81 12.03 7.18
N VAL A 7 -7.53 11.78 7.46
CA VAL A 7 -6.86 10.53 7.05
C VAL A 7 -7.45 9.31 7.75
N LEU A 8 -7.63 9.37 9.08
CA LEU A 8 -8.09 8.20 9.84
C LEU A 8 -9.50 7.74 9.45
N PRO A 9 -10.53 8.62 9.31
CA PRO A 9 -11.83 8.20 8.80
C PRO A 9 -11.77 7.61 7.39
N ILE A 10 -11.00 8.23 6.49
CA ILE A 10 -10.86 7.73 5.11
C ILE A 10 -10.22 6.33 5.13
N LEU A 11 -9.12 6.14 5.87
CA LEU A 11 -8.47 4.84 6.00
C LEU A 11 -9.44 3.78 6.56
N THR A 12 -10.14 4.11 7.65
CA THR A 12 -11.10 3.19 8.29
C THR A 12 -12.20 2.78 7.32
N LEU A 13 -12.76 3.73 6.56
CA LEU A 13 -13.78 3.46 5.55
C LEU A 13 -13.25 2.59 4.41
N LEU A 14 -12.02 2.84 3.94
CA LEU A 14 -11.39 2.04 2.90
C LEU A 14 -11.13 0.61 3.35
N MET A 15 -10.71 0.42 4.61
CA MET A 15 -10.50 -0.91 5.17
C MET A 15 -11.83 -1.66 5.41
N PHE A 16 -12.85 -0.94 5.82
CA PHE A 16 -14.20 -1.50 5.93
C PHE A 16 -14.75 -1.91 4.55
N ASP A 17 -14.59 -1.08 3.53
CA ASP A 17 -14.97 -1.35 2.15
C ASP A 17 -14.25 -2.59 1.60
N LEU A 18 -12.94 -2.69 1.83
CA LEU A 18 -12.19 -3.91 1.52
C LEU A 18 -12.83 -5.14 2.17
N GLY A 19 -13.20 -5.05 3.46
CA GLY A 19 -13.90 -6.12 4.17
C GLY A 19 -15.24 -6.51 3.55
N LEU A 20 -16.01 -5.54 3.03
CA LEU A 20 -17.28 -5.79 2.32
C LEU A 20 -17.09 -6.56 1.00
N THR A 21 -15.94 -6.46 0.36
CA THR A 21 -15.64 -7.17 -0.88
C THR A 21 -15.13 -8.59 -0.65
N LEU A 22 -14.56 -8.88 0.54
CA LEU A 22 -13.95 -10.16 0.87
C LEU A 22 -14.99 -11.28 1.05
N GLN A 23 -14.64 -12.45 0.53
CA GLN A 23 -15.38 -13.70 0.71
C GLN A 23 -14.47 -14.76 1.35
N PRO A 24 -15.01 -15.70 2.13
CA PRO A 24 -14.21 -16.83 2.65
C PRO A 24 -13.48 -17.62 1.57
N ALA A 25 -14.05 -17.66 0.37
CA ALA A 25 -13.43 -18.31 -0.79
C ALA A 25 -12.12 -17.66 -1.23
N ASP A 26 -11.95 -16.35 -1.00
CA ASP A 26 -10.73 -15.62 -1.36
C ASP A 26 -9.54 -16.10 -0.53
N PHE A 27 -9.76 -16.40 0.75
CA PHE A 27 -8.73 -17.00 1.62
C PHE A 27 -8.39 -18.45 1.24
N LEU A 28 -9.31 -19.14 0.57
CA LEU A 28 -9.08 -20.50 0.07
C LEU A 28 -8.28 -20.50 -1.24
N LEU A 29 -8.11 -19.36 -1.90
CA LEU A 29 -7.32 -19.26 -3.13
C LEU A 29 -5.86 -19.67 -2.90
N PHE A 30 -5.33 -19.44 -1.69
CA PHE A 30 -4.01 -19.91 -1.29
C PHE A 30 -3.87 -21.45 -1.48
N ARG A 31 -4.91 -22.23 -1.20
CA ARG A 31 -4.91 -23.69 -1.40
C ARG A 31 -5.01 -24.09 -2.87
N ARG A 32 -5.71 -23.29 -3.69
CA ARG A 32 -5.94 -23.59 -5.11
C ARG A 32 -4.82 -23.09 -6.01
N ARG A 33 -4.20 -21.97 -5.68
CA ARG A 33 -3.14 -21.29 -6.46
C ARG A 33 -1.98 -20.82 -5.56
N PRO A 34 -1.31 -21.76 -4.84
CA PRO A 34 -0.32 -21.38 -3.83
C PRO A 34 0.87 -20.63 -4.43
N ARG A 35 1.29 -20.95 -5.65
CA ARG A 35 2.42 -20.28 -6.32
C ARG A 35 2.13 -18.79 -6.59
N ALA A 36 0.97 -18.47 -7.16
CA ALA A 36 0.60 -17.11 -7.50
C ALA A 36 0.47 -16.25 -6.23
N VAL A 37 -0.19 -16.77 -5.19
CA VAL A 37 -0.32 -16.08 -3.90
C VAL A 37 1.03 -15.88 -3.23
N ALA A 38 1.88 -16.92 -3.19
CA ALA A 38 3.22 -16.83 -2.59
C ALA A 38 4.09 -15.78 -3.32
N VAL A 39 4.10 -15.78 -4.66
CA VAL A 39 4.85 -14.79 -5.46
C VAL A 39 4.38 -13.38 -5.19
N GLY A 40 3.07 -13.14 -5.16
CA GLY A 40 2.52 -11.83 -4.86
C GLY A 40 2.91 -11.35 -3.45
N LEU A 41 2.75 -12.20 -2.43
CA LEU A 41 3.11 -11.87 -1.05
C LEU A 41 4.61 -11.65 -0.87
N VAL A 42 5.47 -12.49 -1.45
CA VAL A 42 6.92 -12.30 -1.41
C VAL A 42 7.30 -10.99 -2.10
N GLY A 43 6.70 -10.69 -3.24
CA GLY A 43 6.92 -9.42 -3.94
C GLY A 43 6.60 -8.21 -3.09
N GLN A 44 5.45 -8.22 -2.39
CA GLN A 44 5.01 -7.09 -1.55
C GLN A 44 5.74 -7.01 -0.20
N ILE A 45 5.89 -8.13 0.50
CA ILE A 45 6.29 -8.14 1.92
C ILE A 45 7.81 -8.26 2.09
N VAL A 46 8.50 -8.82 1.08
CA VAL A 46 9.95 -9.04 1.16
C VAL A 46 10.69 -8.18 0.14
N VAL A 47 10.35 -8.35 -1.15
CA VAL A 47 11.12 -7.71 -2.22
C VAL A 47 10.96 -6.18 -2.21
N LEU A 48 9.75 -5.69 -2.07
CA LEU A 48 9.53 -4.24 -2.10
C LEU A 48 10.18 -3.50 -0.92
N PRO A 49 10.07 -3.96 0.35
CA PRO A 49 10.83 -3.38 1.45
C PRO A 49 12.35 -3.46 1.22
N ALA A 50 12.88 -4.58 0.74
CA ALA A 50 14.30 -4.70 0.44
C ALA A 50 14.76 -3.70 -0.64
N VAL A 51 13.95 -3.49 -1.68
CA VAL A 51 14.19 -2.47 -2.71
C VAL A 51 14.16 -1.07 -2.10
N ALA A 52 13.21 -0.78 -1.19
CA ALA A 52 13.14 0.51 -0.50
C ALA A 52 14.39 0.78 0.34
N PHE A 53 14.89 -0.20 1.09
CA PHE A 53 16.17 -0.09 1.82
C PHE A 53 17.33 0.19 0.88
N ALA A 54 17.47 -0.61 -0.19
CA ALA A 54 18.57 -0.48 -1.14
C ALA A 54 18.57 0.89 -1.83
N LEU A 55 17.41 1.33 -2.34
CA LEU A 55 17.28 2.62 -3.01
C LEU A 55 17.40 3.80 -2.05
N GLY A 56 16.80 3.71 -0.87
CA GLY A 56 16.91 4.76 0.14
C GLY A 56 18.35 5.03 0.56
N MET A 57 19.17 3.97 0.68
CA MET A 57 20.61 4.08 0.93
C MET A 57 21.36 4.58 -0.32
N ALA A 58 21.07 4.04 -1.51
CA ALA A 58 21.74 4.44 -2.75
C ALA A 58 21.52 5.92 -3.11
N PHE A 59 20.33 6.45 -2.81
CA PHE A 59 19.99 7.86 -3.00
C PHE A 59 20.40 8.75 -1.80
N ALA A 60 21.04 8.17 -0.78
CA ALA A 60 21.44 8.86 0.45
C ALA A 60 20.30 9.72 1.03
N LEU A 61 19.09 9.16 1.11
CA LEU A 61 17.93 9.90 1.60
C LEU A 61 18.11 10.36 3.04
N PRO A 62 17.70 11.60 3.39
CA PRO A 62 17.59 12.02 4.78
C PRO A 62 16.80 11.00 5.62
N PRO A 63 17.16 10.79 6.91
CA PRO A 63 16.56 9.76 7.76
C PRO A 63 15.04 9.76 7.76
N VAL A 64 14.39 10.93 7.82
CA VAL A 64 12.92 11.07 7.81
C VAL A 64 12.29 10.56 6.51
N PHE A 65 12.90 10.82 5.37
CA PHE A 65 12.41 10.33 4.07
C PHE A 65 12.74 8.87 3.85
N PHE A 66 13.88 8.39 4.37
CA PHE A 66 14.23 6.96 4.33
C PHE A 66 13.19 6.14 5.10
N VAL A 67 12.88 6.53 6.35
CA VAL A 67 11.87 5.84 7.18
C VAL A 67 10.50 5.90 6.51
N GLY A 68 10.09 7.04 5.94
CA GLY A 68 8.85 7.20 5.20
C GLY A 68 8.79 6.35 3.92
N LEU A 69 9.92 6.19 3.21
CA LEU A 69 10.02 5.33 2.02
C LEU A 69 9.85 3.85 2.39
N VAL A 70 10.51 3.41 3.46
CA VAL A 70 10.35 2.04 3.96
C VAL A 70 8.94 1.81 4.47
N LEU A 71 8.32 2.80 5.14
CA LEU A 71 6.95 2.71 5.65
C LEU A 71 5.93 2.46 4.52
N ILE A 72 6.01 3.20 3.42
CA ILE A 72 5.13 2.95 2.27
C ILE A 72 5.42 1.59 1.62
N ALA A 73 6.67 1.19 1.53
CA ALA A 73 7.04 -0.11 0.98
C ALA A 73 6.57 -1.30 1.82
N CYS A 74 6.46 -1.12 3.15
CA CYS A 74 5.96 -2.15 4.08
C CYS A 74 4.42 -2.13 4.21
N SER A 75 3.75 -1.10 3.69
CA SER A 75 2.29 -1.04 3.72
C SER A 75 1.69 -2.16 2.86
N PRO A 76 0.50 -2.68 3.17
CA PRO A 76 -0.15 -3.69 2.33
C PRO A 76 -0.56 -3.15 0.97
N GLY A 77 -1.05 -4.01 0.10
CA GLY A 77 -1.65 -3.62 -1.17
C GLY A 77 -2.76 -2.60 -1.00
N GLY A 78 -2.85 -1.64 -1.90
CA GLY A 78 -3.93 -0.66 -1.91
C GLY A 78 -5.23 -1.25 -2.45
N SER A 79 -6.39 -0.96 -1.85
CA SER A 79 -7.70 -1.47 -2.30
C SER A 79 -8.04 -1.13 -3.76
N SER A 80 -7.46 -0.06 -4.32
CA SER A 80 -7.60 0.32 -5.72
C SER A 80 -6.89 -0.63 -6.69
N SER A 81 -5.97 -1.49 -6.23
CA SER A 81 -5.29 -2.50 -7.07
C SER A 81 -6.27 -3.45 -7.76
N ASN A 82 -7.41 -3.75 -7.12
CA ASN A 82 -8.47 -4.58 -7.68
C ASN A 82 -9.03 -3.97 -8.99
N ILE A 83 -9.22 -2.65 -9.01
CA ILE A 83 -9.70 -1.90 -10.18
C ILE A 83 -8.65 -1.94 -11.29
N PHE A 84 -7.38 -1.69 -10.96
CA PHE A 84 -6.28 -1.73 -11.93
C PHE A 84 -6.06 -3.14 -12.48
N SER A 85 -6.14 -4.18 -11.64
CA SER A 85 -6.07 -5.59 -12.06
C SER A 85 -7.18 -5.93 -13.05
N LYS A 86 -8.42 -5.50 -12.78
CA LYS A 86 -9.55 -5.64 -13.70
C LYS A 86 -9.28 -4.90 -15.02
N LEU A 87 -8.81 -3.67 -14.96
CA LEU A 87 -8.50 -2.85 -16.15
C LEU A 87 -7.38 -3.48 -17.00
N ALA A 88 -6.39 -4.12 -16.39
CA ALA A 88 -5.31 -4.81 -17.09
C ALA A 88 -5.71 -6.19 -17.65
N GLY A 89 -6.94 -6.65 -17.40
CA GLY A 89 -7.36 -8.02 -17.73
C GLY A 89 -6.63 -9.07 -16.88
N GLY A 90 -6.29 -8.71 -15.66
CA GLY A 90 -5.70 -9.59 -14.65
C GLY A 90 -6.75 -10.46 -13.94
N ASP A 91 -6.31 -11.16 -12.89
CA ASP A 91 -7.13 -11.99 -12.01
C ASP A 91 -7.55 -11.18 -10.78
N VAL A 92 -8.80 -10.72 -10.76
CA VAL A 92 -9.34 -9.89 -9.67
C VAL A 92 -9.44 -10.69 -8.36
N ALA A 93 -9.73 -11.98 -8.42
CA ALA A 93 -9.81 -12.81 -7.22
C ALA A 93 -8.43 -12.94 -6.55
N LEU A 94 -7.37 -13.09 -7.35
CA LEU A 94 -5.99 -13.06 -6.85
C LEU A 94 -5.65 -11.69 -6.24
N SER A 95 -6.05 -10.59 -6.88
CA SER A 95 -5.83 -9.23 -6.38
C SER A 95 -6.45 -9.04 -4.99
N VAL A 96 -7.74 -9.35 -4.85
CA VAL A 96 -8.47 -9.27 -3.57
C VAL A 96 -7.80 -10.13 -2.49
N THR A 97 -7.42 -11.36 -2.85
CA THR A 97 -6.72 -12.29 -1.94
C THR A 97 -5.39 -11.71 -1.46
N LEU A 98 -4.57 -11.18 -2.37
CA LEU A 98 -3.26 -10.61 -2.03
C LEU A 98 -3.40 -9.39 -1.13
N THR A 99 -4.31 -8.47 -1.45
CA THR A 99 -4.58 -7.29 -0.63
C THR A 99 -5.06 -7.69 0.77
N ALA A 100 -5.96 -8.67 0.88
CA ALA A 100 -6.46 -9.15 2.18
C ALA A 100 -5.36 -9.80 3.01
N LEU A 101 -4.62 -10.75 2.42
CA LEU A 101 -3.55 -11.45 3.12
C LEU A 101 -2.42 -10.52 3.51
N SER A 102 -1.99 -9.62 2.61
CA SER A 102 -0.97 -8.62 2.94
C SER A 102 -1.42 -7.70 4.07
N SER A 103 -2.70 -7.27 4.10
CA SER A 103 -3.25 -6.45 5.19
C SER A 103 -3.15 -7.13 6.56
N VAL A 104 -3.34 -8.45 6.62
CA VAL A 104 -3.18 -9.22 7.87
C VAL A 104 -1.71 -9.43 8.21
N ILE A 105 -0.88 -9.84 7.24
CA ILE A 105 0.53 -10.16 7.48
C ILE A 105 1.32 -8.90 7.87
N THR A 106 1.03 -7.76 7.25
CA THR A 106 1.72 -6.50 7.53
C THR A 106 1.51 -5.98 8.96
N LEU A 107 0.45 -6.41 9.66
CA LEU A 107 0.32 -6.16 11.11
C LEU A 107 1.52 -6.64 11.89
N LEU A 108 2.08 -7.79 11.49
CA LEU A 108 3.22 -8.42 12.16
C LEU A 108 4.57 -7.99 11.57
N THR A 109 4.61 -7.68 10.26
CA THR A 109 5.88 -7.38 9.58
C THR A 109 6.26 -5.90 9.60
N ILE A 110 5.31 -4.97 9.63
CA ILE A 110 5.61 -3.53 9.68
C ILE A 110 6.44 -3.18 10.92
N PRO A 111 6.09 -3.57 12.17
CA PRO A 111 6.84 -3.13 13.33
C PRO A 111 8.32 -3.51 13.31
N PRO A 112 8.72 -4.77 13.06
CA PRO A 112 10.15 -5.13 13.04
C PRO A 112 10.90 -4.51 11.86
N ILE A 113 10.28 -4.40 10.67
CA ILE A 113 10.92 -3.76 9.51
C ILE A 113 11.12 -2.26 9.77
N MET A 114 10.14 -1.58 10.38
CA MET A 114 10.27 -0.17 10.72
C MET A 114 11.30 0.07 11.82
N GLN A 115 11.44 -0.84 12.80
CA GLN A 115 12.49 -0.77 13.80
C GLN A 115 13.87 -0.86 13.14
N LEU A 116 14.04 -1.79 12.19
CA LEU A 116 15.26 -1.89 11.38
C LEU A 116 15.51 -0.61 10.57
N ALA A 117 14.47 -0.03 9.95
CA ALA A 117 14.60 1.20 9.17
C ALA A 117 15.06 2.39 10.02
N VAL A 118 14.50 2.56 11.21
CA VAL A 118 14.92 3.61 12.15
C VAL A 118 16.37 3.42 12.56
N GLY A 119 16.78 2.19 12.94
CA GLY A 119 18.16 1.89 13.33
C GLY A 119 19.18 2.11 12.21
N VAL A 120 18.89 1.62 10.99
CA VAL A 120 19.80 1.74 9.82
C VAL A 120 19.92 3.17 9.32
N SER A 121 18.84 3.95 9.38
CA SER A 121 18.85 5.33 8.89
C SER A 121 19.55 6.35 9.80
N GLY A 122 19.91 5.97 11.03
CA GLY A 122 20.35 6.92 12.04
C GLY A 122 19.25 7.87 12.52
N ALA A 123 17.98 7.53 12.27
CA ALA A 123 16.84 8.35 12.62
C ALA A 123 16.68 8.55 14.13
N GLU A 124 17.20 7.63 14.95
CA GLU A 124 17.24 7.76 16.41
C GLU A 124 18.01 9.00 16.86
N ALA A 125 19.10 9.36 16.16
CA ALA A 125 19.84 10.58 16.41
C ALA A 125 19.07 11.86 16.05
N SER A 126 17.94 11.71 15.33
CA SER A 126 17.02 12.80 14.93
C SER A 126 15.70 12.76 15.70
N ASP A 127 15.69 12.18 16.91
CA ASP A 127 14.51 12.01 17.79
C ASP A 127 13.31 11.23 17.16
N ILE A 128 13.57 10.41 16.15
CA ILE A 128 12.54 9.55 15.56
C ILE A 128 12.55 8.20 16.29
N HIS A 129 11.63 8.05 17.22
CA HIS A 129 11.44 6.81 17.98
C HIS A 129 10.19 6.06 17.50
N LEU A 130 10.30 4.73 17.36
CA LEU A 130 9.19 3.88 16.98
C LEU A 130 8.53 3.24 18.20
N PRO A 131 7.29 3.64 18.57
CA PRO A 131 6.54 2.95 19.61
C PRO A 131 5.87 1.68 19.04
N VAL A 132 6.65 0.60 18.93
CA VAL A 132 6.25 -0.68 18.29
C VAL A 132 4.88 -1.17 18.75
N GLY A 133 4.62 -1.16 20.06
CA GLY A 133 3.33 -1.59 20.61
C GLY A 133 2.16 -0.72 20.17
N ARG A 134 2.34 0.61 20.13
CA ARG A 134 1.29 1.53 19.65
C ARG A 134 1.05 1.36 18.16
N LEU A 135 2.10 1.17 17.37
CA LEU A 135 1.99 0.90 15.94
C LEU A 135 1.19 -0.37 15.67
N PHE A 136 1.47 -1.43 16.43
CA PHE A 136 0.71 -2.68 16.32
C PHE A 136 -0.78 -2.47 16.66
N VAL A 137 -1.08 -1.83 17.79
CA VAL A 137 -2.46 -1.55 18.22
C VAL A 137 -3.18 -0.65 17.23
N GLN A 138 -2.53 0.39 16.71
CA GLN A 138 -3.13 1.29 15.72
C GLN A 138 -3.48 0.53 14.44
N ASN A 139 -2.58 -0.29 13.91
CA ASN A 139 -2.85 -1.09 12.72
C ASN A 139 -3.98 -2.11 12.98
N LEU A 140 -4.03 -2.72 14.16
CA LEU A 140 -5.11 -3.61 14.56
C LEU A 140 -6.47 -2.90 14.52
N LEU A 141 -6.57 -1.70 15.11
CA LEU A 141 -7.81 -0.94 15.23
C LEU A 141 -8.23 -0.26 13.91
N LEU A 142 -7.29 0.24 13.13
CA LEU A 142 -7.60 1.02 11.92
C LEU A 142 -7.63 0.18 10.65
N MET A 143 -7.10 -1.04 10.68
CA MET A 143 -7.08 -1.94 9.53
C MET A 143 -7.87 -3.23 9.80
N LEU A 144 -7.40 -4.05 10.72
CA LEU A 144 -7.98 -5.39 10.90
C LEU A 144 -9.42 -5.32 11.42
N LEU A 145 -9.70 -4.46 12.39
CA LEU A 145 -11.05 -4.31 12.93
C LEU A 145 -12.08 -3.85 11.88
N PRO A 146 -11.84 -2.79 11.08
CA PRO A 146 -12.75 -2.41 10.01
C PRO A 146 -12.92 -3.49 8.94
N ILE A 147 -11.83 -4.17 8.55
CA ILE A 147 -11.92 -5.31 7.61
C ILE A 147 -12.81 -6.40 8.19
N ALA A 148 -12.59 -6.81 9.44
CA ALA A 148 -13.39 -7.84 10.10
C ALA A 148 -14.87 -7.45 10.20
N LEU A 149 -15.17 -6.19 10.52
CA LEU A 149 -16.54 -5.66 10.52
C LEU A 149 -17.16 -5.70 9.13
N GLY A 150 -16.41 -5.32 8.09
CA GLY A 150 -16.87 -5.40 6.70
C GLY A 150 -17.21 -6.84 6.28
N VAL A 151 -16.32 -7.78 6.59
CA VAL A 151 -16.55 -9.22 6.36
C VAL A 151 -17.80 -9.71 7.13
N PHE A 152 -17.94 -9.33 8.37
CA PHE A 152 -19.12 -9.67 9.18
C PHE A 152 -20.41 -9.15 8.54
N VAL A 153 -20.45 -7.88 8.13
CA VAL A 153 -21.61 -7.29 7.42
C VAL A 153 -21.86 -8.03 6.11
N ARG A 154 -20.82 -8.37 5.35
CA ARG A 154 -20.94 -9.15 4.11
C ARG A 154 -21.59 -10.52 4.34
N LEU A 155 -21.16 -11.24 5.38
CA LEU A 155 -21.64 -12.57 5.68
C LEU A 155 -23.08 -12.57 6.24
N ARG A 156 -23.44 -11.55 7.04
CA ARG A 156 -24.73 -11.52 7.73
C ARG A 156 -25.79 -10.74 6.98
N PHE A 157 -25.40 -9.70 6.22
CA PHE A 157 -26.29 -8.74 5.57
C PHE A 157 -25.84 -8.48 4.12
N ALA A 158 -25.77 -9.52 3.28
CA ALA A 158 -25.21 -9.45 1.94
C ALA A 158 -25.83 -8.34 1.03
N ARG A 159 -27.13 -8.06 1.16
CA ARG A 159 -27.81 -6.99 0.41
C ARG A 159 -27.34 -5.60 0.86
N ALA A 160 -27.24 -5.38 2.17
CA ALA A 160 -26.75 -4.13 2.74
C ALA A 160 -25.26 -3.94 2.38
N ALA A 161 -24.45 -4.98 2.51
CA ALA A 161 -23.04 -4.95 2.12
C ALA A 161 -22.86 -4.51 0.66
N ALA A 162 -23.61 -5.08 -0.27
CA ALA A 162 -23.57 -4.70 -1.70
C ALA A 162 -24.05 -3.27 -1.98
N ALA A 163 -24.97 -2.74 -1.19
CA ALA A 163 -25.41 -1.36 -1.31
C ALA A 163 -24.37 -0.37 -0.79
N ILE A 164 -23.75 -0.68 0.36
CA ILE A 164 -22.69 0.14 0.98
C ILE A 164 -21.45 0.13 0.09
N ASP A 165 -20.96 -1.05 -0.34
CA ASP A 165 -19.82 -1.20 -1.24
C ASP A 165 -19.99 -0.37 -2.53
N ARG A 166 -21.18 -0.36 -3.13
CA ARG A 166 -21.47 0.45 -4.33
C ARG A 166 -21.28 1.95 -4.09
N VAL A 167 -21.56 2.44 -2.90
CA VAL A 167 -21.37 3.85 -2.53
C VAL A 167 -19.91 4.11 -2.20
N LEU A 168 -19.33 3.29 -1.31
CA LEU A 168 -17.95 3.47 -0.86
C LEU A 168 -16.96 3.35 -2.01
N SER A 169 -17.09 2.36 -2.89
CA SER A 169 -16.18 2.18 -4.05
C SER A 169 -16.19 3.38 -5.01
N ARG A 170 -17.29 4.15 -5.07
CA ARG A 170 -17.33 5.40 -5.85
C ARG A 170 -16.68 6.59 -5.17
N VAL A 171 -16.67 6.60 -3.84
CA VAL A 171 -16.15 7.70 -3.03
C VAL A 171 -14.68 7.46 -2.65
N ALA A 172 -14.28 6.21 -2.48
CA ALA A 172 -12.97 5.81 -1.98
C ALA A 172 -11.81 6.36 -2.85
N PHE A 173 -11.86 6.16 -4.15
CA PHE A 173 -10.81 6.62 -5.06
C PHE A 173 -10.72 8.16 -5.14
N PRO A 174 -11.82 8.91 -5.34
CA PRO A 174 -11.81 10.37 -5.23
C PRO A 174 -11.33 10.88 -3.87
N ALA A 175 -11.70 10.22 -2.77
CA ALA A 175 -11.25 10.60 -1.43
C ALA A 175 -9.73 10.43 -1.25
N LEU A 176 -9.14 9.36 -1.80
CA LEU A 176 -7.70 9.15 -1.81
C LEU A 176 -6.95 10.20 -2.63
N ILE A 177 -7.48 10.55 -3.81
CA ILE A 177 -6.90 11.61 -4.64
C ILE A 177 -6.99 12.95 -3.90
N LEU A 178 -8.15 13.28 -3.34
CA LEU A 178 -8.34 14.50 -2.56
C LEU A 178 -7.36 14.56 -1.39
N LEU A 179 -7.21 13.47 -0.65
CA LEU A 179 -6.25 13.36 0.45
C LEU A 179 -4.82 13.64 -0.04
N ALA A 180 -4.38 12.98 -1.10
CA ALA A 180 -3.05 13.18 -1.67
C ALA A 180 -2.82 14.62 -2.13
N VAL A 181 -3.83 15.25 -2.76
CA VAL A 181 -3.77 16.65 -3.20
C VAL A 181 -3.70 17.62 -2.02
N LEU A 182 -4.52 17.42 -0.98
CA LEU A 182 -4.51 18.26 0.21
C LEU A 182 -3.14 18.22 0.92
N PHE A 183 -2.57 17.02 1.09
CA PHE A 183 -1.23 16.87 1.66
C PHE A 183 -0.15 17.48 0.76
N PHE A 184 -0.26 17.31 -0.56
CA PHE A 184 0.66 17.93 -1.51
C PHE A 184 0.63 19.46 -1.39
N ILE A 185 -0.54 20.08 -1.34
CA ILE A 185 -0.69 21.54 -1.18
C ILE A 185 -0.09 21.99 0.14
N GLN A 186 -0.36 21.26 1.23
CA GLN A 186 0.12 21.60 2.57
C GLN A 186 1.65 21.54 2.66
N HIS A 187 2.29 20.55 2.03
CA HIS A 187 3.73 20.32 2.10
C HIS A 187 4.48 20.69 0.81
N ARG A 188 3.86 21.49 -0.08
CA ARG A 188 4.40 21.80 -1.41
C ARG A 188 5.84 22.31 -1.39
N ALA A 189 6.19 23.16 -0.44
CA ALA A 189 7.54 23.72 -0.36
C ALA A 189 8.60 22.63 -0.11
N THR A 190 8.36 21.76 0.86
CA THR A 190 9.24 20.63 1.18
C THR A 190 9.29 19.63 0.04
N ILE A 191 8.13 19.31 -0.56
CA ILE A 191 8.04 18.41 -1.71
C ILE A 191 8.88 18.96 -2.87
N MET A 192 8.70 20.22 -3.24
CA MET A 192 9.43 20.82 -4.36
C MET A 192 10.94 20.90 -4.10
N ALA A 193 11.35 21.19 -2.86
CA ALA A 193 12.77 21.23 -2.49
C ALA A 193 13.47 19.87 -2.65
N HIS A 194 12.75 18.75 -2.43
CA HIS A 194 13.32 17.40 -2.48
C HIS A 194 12.80 16.57 -3.66
N PHE A 195 11.97 17.15 -4.52
CA PHE A 195 11.25 16.43 -5.58
C PHE A 195 12.17 15.65 -6.51
N THR A 196 13.30 16.25 -6.94
CA THR A 196 14.19 15.61 -7.90
C THR A 196 14.78 14.31 -7.35
N GLY A 197 15.36 14.33 -6.14
CA GLY A 197 15.97 13.15 -5.55
C GLY A 197 14.93 12.12 -5.06
N LEU A 198 13.96 12.59 -4.28
CA LEU A 198 12.93 11.72 -3.71
C LEU A 198 11.96 11.18 -4.77
N GLY A 199 11.55 12.00 -5.72
CA GLY A 199 10.69 11.58 -6.83
C GLY A 199 11.39 10.57 -7.75
N ALA A 200 12.67 10.78 -8.04
CA ALA A 200 13.47 9.80 -8.80
C ALA A 200 13.61 8.48 -8.05
N CYS A 201 13.89 8.52 -6.75
CA CYS A 201 13.98 7.33 -5.89
C CYS A 201 12.66 6.55 -5.87
N ILE A 202 11.53 7.22 -5.66
CA ILE A 202 10.19 6.60 -5.64
C ILE A 202 9.83 6.04 -7.01
N THR A 203 10.11 6.76 -8.09
CA THR A 203 9.89 6.26 -9.45
C THR A 203 10.71 5.00 -9.71
N ALA A 204 12.00 5.01 -9.34
CA ALA A 204 12.86 3.83 -9.43
C ALA A 204 12.32 2.67 -8.59
N MET A 205 11.80 2.93 -7.39
CA MET A 205 11.20 1.91 -6.52
C MET A 205 9.96 1.28 -7.18
N ILE A 206 9.04 2.07 -7.71
CA ILE A 206 7.84 1.56 -8.39
C ILE A 206 8.21 0.74 -9.63
N LEU A 207 9.12 1.24 -10.46
CA LEU A 207 9.57 0.52 -11.65
C LEU A 207 10.27 -0.79 -11.30
N THR A 208 11.15 -0.78 -10.29
CA THR A 208 11.82 -1.99 -9.80
C THR A 208 10.81 -2.98 -9.23
N ALA A 209 9.79 -2.52 -8.49
CA ALA A 209 8.70 -3.35 -7.99
C ALA A 209 7.93 -4.04 -9.12
N ILE A 210 7.54 -3.30 -10.14
CA ILE A 210 6.86 -3.81 -11.35
C ILE A 210 7.73 -4.87 -12.05
N LEU A 211 9.01 -4.57 -12.25
CA LEU A 211 9.96 -5.49 -12.91
C LEU A 211 10.18 -6.74 -12.06
N ALA A 212 10.35 -6.61 -10.75
CA ALA A 212 10.51 -7.73 -9.84
C ALA A 212 9.26 -8.62 -9.81
N GLY A 213 8.07 -8.03 -9.72
CA GLY A 213 6.80 -8.77 -9.81
C GLY A 213 6.68 -9.55 -11.12
N ALA A 214 7.04 -8.94 -12.26
CA ALA A 214 7.04 -9.60 -13.55
C ALA A 214 8.10 -10.71 -13.63
N ALA A 215 9.30 -10.48 -13.09
CA ALA A 215 10.40 -11.46 -13.10
C ALA A 215 10.07 -12.67 -12.23
N LEU A 216 9.59 -12.45 -11.00
CA LEU A 216 9.16 -13.52 -10.10
C LEU A 216 8.03 -14.35 -10.70
N SER A 217 7.04 -13.69 -11.32
CA SER A 217 5.93 -14.39 -11.98
C SER A 217 6.40 -15.26 -13.14
N ARG A 218 7.36 -14.77 -13.96
CA ARG A 218 7.96 -15.53 -15.05
C ARG A 218 8.78 -16.70 -14.53
N LEU A 219 9.59 -16.50 -13.49
CA LEU A 219 10.42 -17.54 -12.87
C LEU A 219 9.55 -18.69 -12.35
N MET A 220 8.38 -18.36 -11.80
CA MET A 220 7.43 -19.35 -11.28
C MET A 220 6.43 -19.85 -12.34
N HIS A 221 6.62 -19.49 -13.62
CA HIS A 221 5.80 -19.92 -14.76
C HIS A 221 4.30 -19.63 -14.56
N LEU A 222 3.97 -18.45 -14.02
CA LEU A 222 2.60 -18.02 -13.80
C LEU A 222 1.91 -17.60 -15.10
N GLU A 223 0.58 -17.70 -15.11
CA GLU A 223 -0.24 -17.26 -16.24
C GLU A 223 -0.16 -15.75 -16.46
N ARG A 224 -0.46 -15.30 -17.69
CA ARG A 224 -0.45 -13.88 -18.04
C ARG A 224 -1.37 -13.03 -17.15
N ARG A 225 -2.56 -13.57 -16.79
CA ARG A 225 -3.52 -12.88 -15.93
C ARG A 225 -3.01 -12.73 -14.50
N GLU A 226 -2.39 -13.77 -13.95
CA GLU A 226 -1.76 -13.76 -12.63
C GLU A 226 -0.58 -12.80 -12.61
N THR A 227 0.29 -12.84 -13.62
CA THR A 227 1.42 -11.92 -13.77
C THR A 227 0.98 -10.46 -13.79
N ARG A 228 -0.07 -10.12 -14.57
CA ARG A 228 -0.62 -8.77 -14.62
C ARG A 228 -1.10 -8.28 -13.25
N THR A 229 -1.78 -9.16 -12.53
CA THR A 229 -2.24 -8.87 -11.16
C THR A 229 -1.06 -8.67 -10.20
N ILE A 230 -0.09 -9.57 -10.19
CA ILE A 230 1.07 -9.47 -9.28
C ILE A 230 1.88 -8.21 -9.53
N VAL A 231 2.10 -7.83 -10.80
CA VAL A 231 2.77 -6.58 -11.17
C VAL A 231 2.05 -5.36 -10.59
N ILE A 232 0.72 -5.35 -10.65
CA ILE A 232 -0.09 -4.26 -10.11
C ILE A 232 -0.05 -4.28 -8.59
N GLU A 233 -0.25 -5.44 -7.96
CA GLU A 233 -0.27 -5.57 -6.50
C GLU A 233 1.06 -5.16 -5.87
N VAL A 234 2.20 -5.58 -6.44
CA VAL A 234 3.52 -5.20 -5.93
C VAL A 234 3.82 -3.71 -6.17
N GLY A 235 3.30 -3.14 -7.27
CA GLY A 235 3.48 -1.72 -7.60
C GLY A 235 2.50 -0.77 -6.90
N MET A 236 1.43 -1.27 -6.30
CA MET A 236 0.37 -0.43 -5.70
C MET A 236 0.23 -0.68 -4.21
N GLN A 237 0.69 0.26 -3.41
CA GLN A 237 0.69 0.17 -1.96
C GLN A 237 -0.39 1.06 -1.31
N ASN A 238 -0.76 0.76 -0.07
CA ASN A 238 -1.73 1.54 0.70
C ASN A 238 -1.10 2.82 1.25
N ALA A 239 -1.07 3.87 0.41
CA ALA A 239 -0.53 5.16 0.81
C ALA A 239 -1.31 5.82 1.95
N ALA A 240 -2.63 5.61 2.02
CA ALA A 240 -3.43 6.17 3.12
C ALA A 240 -2.99 5.63 4.48
N GLN A 241 -2.65 4.34 4.56
CA GLN A 241 -2.10 3.74 5.78
C GLN A 241 -0.73 4.33 6.12
N ALA A 242 0.19 4.42 5.16
CA ALA A 242 1.51 4.97 5.41
C ALA A 242 1.43 6.43 5.90
N ILE A 243 0.57 7.26 5.28
CA ILE A 243 0.30 8.62 5.71
C ILE A 243 -0.28 8.62 7.13
N ALA A 244 -1.27 7.76 7.42
CA ALA A 244 -1.90 7.68 8.73
C ALA A 244 -0.91 7.30 9.84
N VAL A 245 0.01 6.36 9.57
CA VAL A 245 1.04 5.95 10.53
C VAL A 245 2.07 7.06 10.75
N ALA A 246 2.55 7.70 9.67
CA ALA A 246 3.54 8.77 9.74
C ALA A 246 3.01 9.99 10.52
N SER A 247 1.78 10.43 10.20
CA SER A 247 1.17 11.63 10.80
C SER A 247 0.47 11.36 12.14
N SER A 248 0.35 10.08 12.57
CA SER A 248 -0.33 9.74 13.82
C SER A 248 0.38 10.31 15.05
N PRO A 249 -0.32 11.07 15.93
CA PRO A 249 0.22 11.53 17.20
C PRO A 249 0.62 10.39 18.14
N LEU A 250 0.10 9.20 17.91
CA LEU A 250 0.39 8.01 18.72
C LEU A 250 1.65 7.28 18.29
N ILE A 251 2.12 7.52 17.03
CA ILE A 251 3.23 6.81 16.42
C ILE A 251 4.39 7.78 16.17
N PHE A 252 4.50 8.34 14.96
CA PHE A 252 5.63 9.18 14.60
C PHE A 252 5.34 10.67 14.76
N HIS A 253 4.08 11.10 14.65
CA HIS A 253 3.66 12.50 14.68
C HIS A 253 4.51 13.39 13.76
N ASN A 254 4.83 12.89 12.58
CA ASN A 254 5.74 13.53 11.64
C ASN A 254 5.16 13.56 10.22
N ASP A 255 4.59 14.69 9.86
CA ASP A 255 3.97 14.88 8.53
C ASP A 255 5.01 14.89 7.40
N ILE A 256 6.27 15.24 7.69
CA ILE A 256 7.36 15.21 6.69
C ILE A 256 7.66 13.75 6.30
N MET A 257 7.56 12.82 7.26
CA MET A 257 7.70 11.39 7.01
C MET A 257 6.59 10.82 6.09
N ALA A 258 5.44 11.50 5.98
CA ALA A 258 4.36 11.11 5.08
C ALA A 258 4.64 11.47 3.60
N ILE A 259 5.58 12.38 3.33
CA ILE A 259 5.86 12.88 1.96
C ILE A 259 6.20 11.75 0.97
N PRO A 260 7.06 10.76 1.28
CA PRO A 260 7.29 9.64 0.38
C PRO A 260 6.00 8.89 0.00
N ALA A 261 5.09 8.66 0.96
CA ALA A 261 3.81 8.00 0.68
C ALA A 261 2.88 8.85 -0.21
N ILE A 262 2.88 10.18 -0.04
CA ILE A 262 2.12 11.11 -0.88
C ILE A 262 2.62 11.08 -2.32
N LEU A 263 3.94 11.18 -2.51
CA LEU A 263 4.55 11.10 -3.83
C LEU A 263 4.35 9.73 -4.48
N TYR A 264 4.47 8.66 -3.67
CA TYR A 264 4.19 7.30 -4.14
C TYR A 264 2.74 7.19 -4.64
N ALA A 265 1.76 7.70 -3.89
CA ALA A 265 0.35 7.67 -4.28
C ALA A 265 0.10 8.36 -5.63
N LEU A 266 0.76 9.48 -5.90
CA LEU A 266 0.64 10.19 -7.17
C LEU A 266 1.32 9.41 -8.32
N LEU A 267 2.56 9.00 -8.11
CA LEU A 267 3.38 8.36 -9.14
C LEU A 267 2.90 6.94 -9.48
N MET A 268 2.51 6.13 -8.49
CA MET A 268 2.02 4.77 -8.74
C MET A 268 0.80 4.74 -9.65
N ASN A 269 -0.15 5.67 -9.46
CA ASN A 269 -1.34 5.73 -10.31
C ASN A 269 -0.99 6.03 -11.76
N VAL A 270 -0.09 7.00 -12.00
CA VAL A 270 0.37 7.36 -13.35
C VAL A 270 1.11 6.19 -14.01
N ILE A 271 2.10 5.62 -13.31
CA ILE A 271 2.94 4.54 -13.85
C ILE A 271 2.10 3.28 -14.13
N LEU A 272 1.19 2.92 -13.21
CA LEU A 272 0.35 1.73 -13.41
C LEU A 272 -0.73 1.95 -14.47
N LEU A 273 -1.26 3.16 -14.66
CA LEU A 273 -2.13 3.46 -15.79
C LEU A 273 -1.38 3.31 -17.13
N LEU A 274 -0.14 3.76 -17.21
CA LEU A 274 0.71 3.54 -18.39
C LEU A 274 0.97 2.05 -18.60
N TYR A 275 1.22 1.27 -17.55
CA TYR A 275 1.35 -0.18 -17.63
C TYR A 275 0.06 -0.84 -18.17
N VAL A 276 -1.12 -0.47 -17.63
CA VAL A 276 -2.43 -0.96 -18.09
C VAL A 276 -2.64 -0.64 -19.57
N ALA A 277 -2.33 0.58 -20.00
CA ALA A 277 -2.43 0.99 -21.40
C ALA A 277 -1.50 0.18 -22.32
N ALA A 278 -0.26 -0.07 -21.88
CA ALA A 278 0.71 -0.88 -22.63
C ALA A 278 0.26 -2.35 -22.76
N VAL A 279 -0.31 -2.93 -21.70
CA VAL A 279 -0.78 -4.32 -21.70
C VAL A 279 -2.02 -4.49 -22.57
N LYS A 280 -2.95 -3.52 -22.59
CA LYS A 280 -4.14 -3.55 -23.45
C LYS A 280 -3.82 -3.46 -24.94
N ARG A 281 -2.74 -2.76 -25.32
CA ARG A 281 -2.31 -2.67 -26.74
C ARG A 281 -1.69 -3.97 -27.26
N ARG A 282 -1.24 -4.86 -26.36
CA ARG A 282 -0.55 -6.11 -26.71
C ARG A 282 -1.43 -7.36 -26.59
N GLY A 283 -2.62 -7.24 -26.11
CA GLY A 283 -3.59 -8.33 -25.94
C GLY A 283 -4.86 -8.10 -26.66
#